data_17dff9c331e3319f16ee9bb4265d8970
#
_entry.id   17dff9c331e3319f16ee9bb4265d8970
#
_cell.length_a   1.000
_cell.length_b   1.000
_cell.length_c   1.000
_cell.angle_alpha   90.00
_cell.angle_beta   90.00
_cell.angle_gamma   90.00
#
_symmetry.space_group_name_H-M   'P 1'
#
loop_
_entity.id
_entity.type
_entity.pdbx_description
1 polymer ?
#
loop_
_entity_poly.entity_id
_entity_poly.type
_entity_poly.pdbx_seq_one_letter_code
_entity_poly.pdbx_strand_id
1 'polypeptide(L)'
;MKDFDAAPMCFACGQDNPDGLKITFSINENNICSGIFTANDTHVGYQNTVHGGIIYAALDDVMANVLYLAKRKAYTAKCEIRY
;
A
#
# COMPACT_ATOMS: atom_id res chain seq x y z
N MET A 1 -11.60 7.67 -8.95
CA MET A 1 -12.09 6.97 -7.78
C MET A 1 -11.50 7.59 -6.51
N LYS A 2 -11.87 8.76 -6.24
CA LYS A 2 -11.24 9.51 -5.17
C LYS A 2 -12.19 9.88 -4.05
N ASP A 3 -13.47 9.62 -4.25
CA ASP A 3 -14.46 10.14 -3.33
C ASP A 3 -14.84 9.17 -2.23
N PHE A 4 -14.57 7.89 -2.43
CA PHE A 4 -14.91 6.90 -1.44
C PHE A 4 -13.80 6.83 -0.41
N ASP A 5 -13.95 7.57 0.68
CA ASP A 5 -13.03 7.52 1.81
C ASP A 5 -11.57 7.74 1.38
N ALA A 6 -11.37 8.72 0.51
CA ALA A 6 -10.04 9.01 -0.01
C ALA A 6 -9.08 9.36 1.13
N ALA A 7 -7.85 8.90 1.03
CA ALA A 7 -6.83 9.12 2.05
C ALA A 7 -5.57 9.69 1.42
N PRO A 8 -5.58 10.98 1.06
CA PRO A 8 -4.43 11.57 0.37
C PRO A 8 -3.15 11.57 1.20
N MET A 9 -3.27 11.43 2.51
CA MET A 9 -2.10 11.38 3.39
C MET A 9 -1.77 9.98 3.86
N CYS A 10 -2.40 8.95 3.29
CA CYS A 10 -2.08 7.57 3.65
C CYS A 10 -0.59 7.32 3.44
N PHE A 11 0.07 6.73 4.43
CA PHE A 11 1.50 6.47 4.33
C PHE A 11 1.83 5.57 3.15
N ALA A 12 1.00 4.57 2.88
CA ALA A 12 1.29 3.61 1.82
C ALA A 12 0.90 4.14 0.44
N CYS A 13 -0.29 4.69 0.29
CA CYS A 13 -0.80 5.01 -1.04
C CYS A 13 -1.21 6.47 -1.23
N GLY A 14 -1.11 7.30 -0.18
CA GLY A 14 -1.48 8.71 -0.30
C GLY A 14 -0.48 9.47 -1.15
N GLN A 15 -0.96 10.10 -2.21
CA GLN A 15 -0.08 10.81 -3.14
C GLN A 15 0.40 12.14 -2.58
N ASP A 16 -0.28 12.66 -1.55
CA ASP A 16 0.07 13.94 -0.97
C ASP A 16 1.00 13.83 0.24
N ASN A 17 1.27 12.61 0.70
CA ASN A 17 2.18 12.43 1.84
C ASN A 17 3.62 12.43 1.35
N PRO A 18 4.42 13.46 1.69
CA PRO A 18 5.78 13.54 1.18
C PRO A 18 6.68 12.42 1.68
N ASP A 19 6.31 11.80 2.81
CA ASP A 19 7.11 10.71 3.39
C ASP A 19 6.56 9.34 3.01
N GLY A 20 5.49 9.28 2.24
CA GLY A 20 4.80 8.04 1.94
C GLY A 20 5.43 7.25 0.82
N LEU A 21 4.96 6.02 0.67
CA LEU A 21 5.44 5.12 -0.38
C LEU A 21 4.86 5.49 -1.75
N LYS A 22 3.71 6.16 -1.76
CA LYS A 22 3.02 6.59 -2.98
C LYS A 22 2.78 5.43 -3.93
N ILE A 23 2.33 4.33 -3.37
CA ILE A 23 2.03 3.13 -4.15
C ILE A 23 0.87 3.42 -5.09
N THR A 24 1.01 3.03 -6.34
CA THR A 24 -0.08 3.10 -7.31
C THR A 24 -0.67 1.72 -7.48
N PHE A 25 -1.98 1.64 -7.51
CA PHE A 25 -2.70 0.37 -7.57
C PHE A 25 -3.50 0.25 -8.84
N SER A 26 -3.68 -0.99 -9.28
CA SER A 26 -4.57 -1.29 -10.38
C SER A 26 -5.23 -2.64 -10.10
N ILE A 27 -6.42 -2.82 -10.65
CA ILE A 27 -7.11 -4.11 -10.57
C ILE A 27 -7.43 -4.54 -11.99
N ASN A 28 -7.13 -5.80 -12.30
CA ASN A 28 -7.37 -6.29 -13.65
C ASN A 28 -8.74 -6.95 -13.77
N GLU A 29 -9.02 -7.47 -14.96
CA GLU A 29 -10.31 -8.10 -15.26
C GLU A 29 -10.55 -9.37 -14.47
N ASN A 30 -9.50 -9.95 -13.92
CA ASN A 30 -9.60 -11.14 -13.06
C ASN A 30 -9.68 -10.79 -11.58
N ASN A 31 -9.89 -9.51 -11.27
CA ASN A 31 -9.97 -9.01 -9.89
C ASN A 31 -8.68 -9.19 -9.11
N ILE A 32 -7.55 -9.16 -9.82
CA ILE A 32 -6.24 -9.19 -9.17
C ILE A 32 -5.75 -7.77 -9.01
N CYS A 33 -5.49 -7.39 -7.75
CA CYS A 33 -4.99 -6.06 -7.43
C CYS A 33 -3.46 -6.09 -7.40
N SER A 34 -2.85 -5.10 -8.03
CA SER A 34 -1.39 -4.97 -8.05
C SER A 34 -1.01 -3.59 -7.59
N GLY A 35 0.13 -3.49 -6.91
CA GLY A 35 0.66 -2.21 -6.47
C GLY A 35 2.12 -2.10 -6.87
N ILE A 36 2.55 -0.88 -7.15
CA ILE A 36 3.92 -0.61 -7.55
C ILE A 36 4.42 0.60 -6.78
N PHE A 37 5.63 0.49 -6.22
CA PHE A 37 6.32 1.65 -5.69
C PHE A 37 7.82 1.44 -5.82
N THR A 38 8.55 2.55 -5.74
CA THR A 38 10.01 2.50 -5.78
C THR A 38 10.54 2.95 -4.43
N ALA A 39 11.27 2.06 -3.77
CA ALA A 39 11.87 2.38 -2.48
C ALA A 39 13.01 3.39 -2.66
N ASN A 40 13.18 4.24 -1.67
CA ASN A 40 14.28 5.21 -1.67
C ASN A 40 15.05 5.10 -0.36
N ASP A 41 15.98 6.03 -0.14
CA ASP A 41 16.88 5.96 1.00
C ASP A 41 16.20 6.09 2.35
N THR A 42 14.95 6.56 2.37
CA THR A 42 14.21 6.66 3.63
C THR A 42 13.44 5.40 3.97
N HIS A 43 13.50 4.39 3.12
CA HIS A 43 12.75 3.15 3.30
C HIS A 43 13.62 1.97 3.70
N VAL A 44 14.83 2.24 4.15
CA VAL A 44 15.78 1.16 4.43
C VAL A 44 15.73 0.72 5.89
N GLY A 45 16.05 -0.56 6.09
CA GLY A 45 16.35 -1.10 7.40
C GLY A 45 17.86 -1.21 7.53
N TYR A 46 18.43 -2.35 7.11
CA TYR A 46 19.85 -2.44 6.93
C TYR A 46 20.26 -1.67 5.68
N GLN A 47 21.54 -1.33 5.61
CA GLN A 47 22.05 -0.58 4.47
C GLN A 47 21.75 -1.35 3.16
N ASN A 48 21.24 -0.61 2.18
CA ASN A 48 20.90 -1.13 0.86
C ASN A 48 19.81 -2.20 0.87
N THR A 49 18.98 -2.22 1.93
CA THR A 49 17.92 -3.23 2.05
C THR A 49 16.65 -2.52 2.51
N VAL A 50 15.56 -2.76 1.79
CA VAL A 50 14.26 -2.19 2.18
C VAL A 50 13.85 -2.76 3.53
N HIS A 51 13.39 -1.88 4.43
CA HIS A 51 12.94 -2.29 5.75
C HIS A 51 11.77 -3.27 5.63
N GLY A 52 11.82 -4.37 6.41
CA GLY A 52 10.77 -5.39 6.36
C GLY A 52 9.39 -4.84 6.71
N GLY A 53 9.33 -3.89 7.63
CA GLY A 53 8.07 -3.24 7.97
C GLY A 53 7.47 -2.45 6.82
N ILE A 54 8.32 -1.89 5.96
CA ILE A 54 7.87 -1.18 4.77
C ILE A 54 7.24 -2.17 3.79
N ILE A 55 7.88 -3.33 3.61
CA ILE A 55 7.33 -4.38 2.75
C ILE A 55 5.99 -4.85 3.30
N TYR A 56 5.89 -5.01 4.61
CA TYR A 56 4.65 -5.40 5.26
C TYR A 56 3.56 -4.36 5.01
N ALA A 57 3.89 -3.08 5.18
CA ALA A 57 2.92 -2.01 4.96
C ALA A 57 2.41 -2.01 3.52
N ALA A 58 3.30 -2.23 2.56
CA ALA A 58 2.91 -2.27 1.16
C ALA A 58 1.98 -3.44 0.87
N LEU A 59 2.29 -4.62 1.41
CA LEU A 59 1.46 -5.80 1.21
C LEU A 59 0.09 -5.65 1.88
N ASP A 60 0.07 -5.11 3.10
CA ASP A 60 -1.18 -4.85 3.80
C ASP A 60 -2.07 -3.92 2.98
N ASP A 61 -1.48 -2.88 2.43
CA ASP A 61 -2.24 -1.88 1.71
C ASP A 61 -2.77 -2.43 0.38
N VAL A 62 -1.98 -3.25 -0.33
CA VAL A 62 -2.45 -3.83 -1.58
C VAL A 62 -3.61 -4.79 -1.35
N MET A 63 -3.57 -5.53 -0.24
CA MET A 63 -4.69 -6.41 0.12
C MET A 63 -5.96 -5.61 0.44
N ALA A 64 -5.81 -4.50 1.16
CA ALA A 64 -6.94 -3.66 1.51
C ALA A 64 -7.54 -2.99 0.28
N ASN A 65 -6.72 -2.70 -0.72
CA ASN A 65 -7.20 -1.98 -1.90
C ASN A 65 -8.16 -2.79 -2.76
N VAL A 66 -8.14 -4.10 -2.65
CA VAL A 66 -9.15 -4.91 -3.31
C VAL A 66 -10.54 -4.49 -2.83
N LEU A 67 -10.69 -4.28 -1.52
CA LEU A 67 -11.97 -3.86 -0.96
C LEU A 67 -12.24 -2.39 -1.24
N TYR A 68 -11.22 -1.56 -1.14
CA TYR A 68 -11.38 -0.12 -1.38
C TYR A 68 -11.85 0.15 -2.81
N LEU A 69 -11.25 -0.52 -3.79
CA LEU A 69 -11.64 -0.35 -5.18
C LEU A 69 -13.04 -0.88 -5.44
N ALA A 70 -13.53 -1.80 -4.61
CA ALA A 70 -14.90 -2.25 -4.64
C ALA A 70 -15.83 -1.37 -3.80
N LYS A 71 -15.31 -0.25 -3.31
CA LYS A 71 -16.04 0.73 -2.49
C LYS A 71 -16.49 0.14 -1.16
N ARG A 72 -15.65 -0.68 -0.57
CA ARG A 72 -15.88 -1.26 0.75
C ARG A 72 -14.77 -0.79 1.68
N LYS A 73 -15.14 -0.50 2.90
CA LYS A 73 -14.21 -0.03 3.92
C LYS A 73 -13.95 -1.13 4.92
N ALA A 74 -12.68 -1.38 5.21
CA ALA A 74 -12.30 -2.41 6.15
C ALA A 74 -10.99 -2.01 6.83
N TYR A 75 -10.76 -2.59 8.01
CA TYR A 75 -9.52 -2.40 8.75
C TYR A 75 -8.87 -3.75 8.95
N THR A 76 -7.54 -3.79 8.84
CA THR A 76 -6.80 -5.02 9.04
C THR A 76 -6.87 -5.41 10.51
N ALA A 77 -7.39 -6.60 10.79
CA ALA A 77 -7.44 -7.12 12.15
C ALA A 77 -6.29 -8.09 12.41
N LYS A 78 -5.88 -8.82 11.40
CA LYS A 78 -4.82 -9.80 11.53
C LYS A 78 -4.17 -10.01 10.18
N CYS A 79 -2.85 -10.08 10.18
CA CYS A 79 -2.09 -10.30 8.95
C CYS A 79 -0.85 -11.10 9.28
N GLU A 80 -0.45 -11.97 8.37
CA GLU A 80 0.74 -12.78 8.50
C GLU A 80 1.53 -12.70 7.21
N ILE A 81 2.85 -12.52 7.34
CA ILE A 81 3.70 -12.38 6.17
C ILE A 81 4.91 -13.29 6.30
N ARG A 82 5.30 -13.88 5.19
CA ARG A 82 6.53 -14.64 5.10
C ARG A 82 7.43 -13.95 4.09
N TYR A 83 8.61 -13.57 4.56
CA TYR A 83 9.59 -12.87 3.73
C TYR A 83 10.43 -13.85 2.91
#